data_69a897767d820549a4d0126ce6ebdf4d
#
_entry.id   69a897767d820549a4d0126ce6ebdf4d
#
_cell.length_a   1.000
_cell.length_b   1.000
_cell.length_c   1.000
_cell.angle_alpha   90.00
_cell.angle_beta   90.00
_cell.angle_gamma   90.00
#
_symmetry.space_group_name_H-M   'P 1'
#
loop_
_entity.id
_entity.type
_entity.pdbx_description
1 polymer ?
#
loop_
_entity_poly.entity_id
_entity_poly.type
_entity_poly.pdbx_seq_one_letter_code
_entity_poly.pdbx_strand_id
1 'polypeptide(L)'
;IIQRLGQEAVEKRALIVYTSADSVFQIAAHEGIVPPAKLYEICRTAREMLTGDLAVGRVIARPFVGEGAHFVRTANRHDFSLEPTGTTMLDAISAAGQEVLAVGKISDIFAGRGITDRFFTHGNNEGEERTLELMQRDFEGLLFVNLVDFDMLYGHRRDVEGYGHA
;
A
#
# COMPACT_ATOMS: atom_id res chain seq x y z
N ILE A 1 -12.39 -5.54 13.36
CA ILE A 1 -13.51 -4.96 12.57
C ILE A 1 -14.28 -6.07 11.89
N ILE A 2 -13.68 -6.88 11.00
CA ILE A 2 -14.40 -7.93 10.24
C ILE A 2 -15.04 -8.98 11.14
N GLN A 3 -14.43 -9.41 12.25
CA GLN A 3 -15.03 -10.34 13.19
C GLN A 3 -16.30 -9.78 13.86
N ARG A 4 -16.35 -8.47 14.05
CA ARG A 4 -17.51 -7.79 14.70
C ARG A 4 -18.63 -7.44 13.73
N LEU A 5 -18.28 -7.02 12.51
CA LEU A 5 -19.23 -6.48 11.53
C LEU A 5 -19.43 -7.39 10.31
N GLY A 6 -18.65 -8.47 10.18
CA GLY A 6 -18.66 -9.32 8.99
C GLY A 6 -20.01 -10.01 8.76
N GLN A 7 -20.61 -10.56 9.82
CA GLN A 7 -21.91 -11.21 9.72
C GLN A 7 -23.00 -10.24 9.25
N GLU A 8 -23.06 -9.05 9.86
CA GLU A 8 -24.01 -8.00 9.47
C GLU A 8 -23.78 -7.54 8.02
N ALA A 9 -22.51 -7.40 7.61
CA ALA A 9 -22.16 -7.02 6.24
C ALA A 9 -22.62 -8.07 5.21
N VAL A 10 -22.50 -9.35 5.53
CA VAL A 10 -22.98 -10.45 4.68
C VAL A 10 -24.52 -10.42 4.59
N GLU A 11 -25.20 -10.36 5.71
CA GLU A 11 -26.68 -10.36 5.78
C GLU A 11 -27.31 -9.18 5.06
N LYS A 12 -26.73 -7.98 5.25
CA LYS A 12 -27.21 -6.74 4.63
C LYS A 12 -26.64 -6.49 3.23
N ARG A 13 -25.74 -7.35 2.75
CA ARG A 13 -24.99 -7.18 1.50
C ARG A 13 -24.28 -5.82 1.45
N ALA A 14 -23.67 -5.43 2.57
CA ALA A 14 -23.10 -4.11 2.81
C ALA A 14 -21.57 -4.12 2.80
N LEU A 15 -20.99 -2.94 2.62
CA LEU A 15 -19.57 -2.68 2.79
C LEU A 15 -19.27 -2.26 4.22
N ILE A 16 -18.08 -2.59 4.72
CA ILE A 16 -17.57 -2.05 5.98
C ILE A 16 -16.55 -0.96 5.64
N VAL A 17 -16.89 0.29 5.98
CA VAL A 17 -16.01 1.43 5.74
C VAL A 17 -15.40 1.90 7.06
N TYR A 18 -14.10 2.14 7.07
CA TYR A 18 -13.39 2.63 8.26
C TYR A 18 -12.09 3.35 7.87
N THR A 19 -11.61 4.18 8.79
CA THR A 19 -10.36 4.93 8.65
C THR A 19 -9.37 4.52 9.74
N SER A 20 -8.12 4.94 9.61
CA SER A 20 -7.11 4.87 10.64
C SER A 20 -6.23 6.13 10.63
N ALA A 21 -5.37 6.26 11.63
CA ALA A 21 -4.51 7.43 11.81
C ALA A 21 -3.52 7.66 10.63
N ASP A 22 -3.28 6.64 9.81
CA ASP A 22 -2.30 6.66 8.71
C ASP A 22 -2.83 7.32 7.42
N SER A 23 -3.84 8.20 7.53
CA SER A 23 -4.47 8.84 6.38
C SER A 23 -4.96 7.83 5.32
N VAL A 24 -5.69 6.81 5.77
CA VAL A 24 -6.25 5.78 4.89
C VAL A 24 -7.76 5.68 5.01
N PHE A 25 -8.41 5.42 3.89
CA PHE A 25 -9.83 5.11 3.77
C PHE A 25 -9.97 3.65 3.32
N GLN A 26 -10.52 2.80 4.17
CA GLN A 26 -10.53 1.36 3.95
C GLN A 26 -11.96 0.88 3.69
N ILE A 27 -12.14 0.06 2.67
CA ILE A 27 -13.42 -0.56 2.30
C ILE A 27 -13.25 -2.07 2.34
N ALA A 28 -13.89 -2.73 3.31
CA ALA A 28 -13.89 -4.17 3.40
C ALA A 28 -15.22 -4.75 2.89
N ALA A 29 -15.14 -5.85 2.16
CA ALA A 29 -16.28 -6.57 1.63
C ALA A 29 -16.06 -8.08 1.63
N HIS A 30 -17.13 -8.84 1.83
CA HIS A 30 -17.09 -10.29 1.68
C HIS A 30 -17.08 -10.67 0.20
N GLU A 31 -16.09 -11.47 -0.25
CA GLU A 31 -15.89 -11.77 -1.68
C GLU A 31 -17.08 -12.48 -2.33
N GLY A 32 -17.80 -13.29 -1.58
CA GLY A 32 -19.02 -13.96 -2.05
C GLY A 32 -20.21 -13.02 -2.24
N ILE A 33 -20.15 -11.78 -1.73
CA ILE A 33 -21.19 -10.76 -1.86
C ILE A 33 -20.77 -9.68 -2.86
N VAL A 34 -19.56 -9.16 -2.69
CA VAL A 34 -18.95 -8.16 -3.56
C VAL A 34 -17.62 -8.72 -4.05
N PRO A 35 -17.57 -9.26 -5.28
CA PRO A 35 -16.33 -9.80 -5.85
C PRO A 35 -15.21 -8.77 -5.89
N PRO A 36 -13.92 -9.18 -5.80
CA PRO A 36 -12.77 -8.27 -5.77
C PRO A 36 -12.78 -7.22 -6.87
N ALA A 37 -13.10 -7.59 -8.10
CA ALA A 37 -13.19 -6.64 -9.22
C ALA A 37 -14.18 -5.51 -8.95
N LYS A 38 -15.36 -5.84 -8.39
CA LYS A 38 -16.38 -4.84 -8.05
C LYS A 38 -15.95 -3.97 -6.86
N LEU A 39 -15.30 -4.56 -5.87
CA LEU A 39 -14.72 -3.80 -4.76
C LEU A 39 -13.67 -2.80 -5.24
N TYR A 40 -12.84 -3.19 -6.22
CA TYR A 40 -11.83 -2.30 -6.81
C TYR A 40 -12.46 -1.12 -7.58
N GLU A 41 -13.56 -1.34 -8.30
CA GLU A 41 -14.31 -0.24 -8.93
C GLU A 41 -14.83 0.76 -7.88
N ILE A 42 -15.41 0.26 -6.79
CA ILE A 42 -15.89 1.10 -5.68
C ILE A 42 -14.73 1.89 -5.06
N CYS A 43 -13.57 1.25 -4.85
CA CYS A 43 -12.40 1.91 -4.30
C CYS A 43 -11.83 2.97 -5.25
N ARG A 44 -11.86 2.77 -6.58
CA ARG A 44 -11.47 3.80 -7.56
C ARG A 44 -12.39 5.01 -7.49
N THR A 45 -13.70 4.79 -7.46
CA THR A 45 -14.68 5.89 -7.25
C THR A 45 -14.41 6.65 -5.97
N ALA A 46 -14.18 5.94 -4.86
CA ALA A 46 -13.81 6.59 -3.60
C ALA A 46 -12.49 7.38 -3.71
N ARG A 47 -11.48 6.85 -4.43
CA ARG A 47 -10.21 7.55 -4.67
C ARG A 47 -10.40 8.85 -5.44
N GLU A 48 -11.26 8.87 -6.45
CA GLU A 48 -11.59 10.05 -7.24
C GLU A 48 -12.31 11.13 -6.41
N MET A 49 -13.13 10.71 -5.46
CA MET A 49 -13.86 11.63 -4.56
C MET A 49 -13.00 12.21 -3.43
N LEU A 50 -12.03 11.44 -2.95
CA LEU A 50 -11.20 11.78 -1.78
C LEU A 50 -9.93 12.55 -2.20
N THR A 51 -10.12 13.74 -2.76
CA THR A 51 -9.06 14.65 -3.25
C THR A 51 -9.20 16.03 -2.60
N GLY A 52 -8.25 16.93 -2.84
CA GLY A 52 -8.26 18.28 -2.26
C GLY A 52 -8.29 18.23 -0.72
N ASP A 53 -9.22 18.96 -0.12
CA ASP A 53 -9.37 19.05 1.34
C ASP A 53 -9.82 17.72 1.99
N LEU A 54 -10.39 16.80 1.21
CA LEU A 54 -10.79 15.48 1.64
C LEU A 54 -9.75 14.41 1.31
N ALA A 55 -8.58 14.80 0.84
CA ALA A 55 -7.56 13.86 0.38
C ALA A 55 -7.09 12.95 1.51
N VAL A 56 -7.05 11.64 1.21
CA VAL A 56 -6.40 10.62 2.04
C VAL A 56 -5.25 10.01 1.26
N GLY A 57 -4.20 9.60 1.94
CA GLY A 57 -3.01 9.03 1.31
C GLY A 57 -3.32 7.77 0.49
N ARG A 58 -4.24 6.92 0.97
CA ARG A 58 -4.64 5.68 0.28
C ARG A 58 -6.12 5.37 0.49
N VAL A 59 -6.76 4.86 -0.56
CA VAL A 59 -8.00 4.08 -0.47
C VAL A 59 -7.63 2.61 -0.58
N ILE A 60 -8.09 1.77 0.34
CA ILE A 60 -7.66 0.37 0.41
C ILE A 60 -8.86 -0.57 0.29
N ALA A 61 -8.83 -1.44 -0.72
CA ALA A 61 -9.71 -2.58 -0.83
C ALA A 61 -9.26 -3.67 0.15
N ARG A 62 -10.18 -4.11 1.02
CA ARG A 62 -9.94 -5.11 2.07
C ARG A 62 -10.91 -6.28 1.96
N PRO A 63 -10.81 -7.12 0.92
CA PRO A 63 -11.68 -8.27 0.78
C PRO A 63 -11.46 -9.29 1.89
N PHE A 64 -12.53 -9.99 2.26
CA PHE A 64 -12.51 -11.06 3.26
C PHE A 64 -13.48 -12.19 2.87
N VAL A 65 -13.29 -13.34 3.47
CA VAL A 65 -14.16 -14.52 3.35
C VAL A 65 -14.45 -15.10 4.72
N GLY A 66 -15.35 -16.06 4.79
CA GLY A 66 -15.71 -16.77 6.03
C GLY A 66 -17.19 -16.61 6.37
N GLU A 67 -17.60 -17.19 7.49
CA GLU A 67 -18.99 -17.17 7.98
C GLU A 67 -19.05 -17.19 9.51
N GLY A 68 -20.18 -16.80 10.07
CA GLY A 68 -20.41 -16.78 11.51
C GLY A 68 -19.45 -15.85 12.25
N ALA A 69 -18.59 -16.42 13.09
CA ALA A 69 -17.58 -15.67 13.84
C ALA A 69 -16.15 -15.80 13.25
N HIS A 70 -16.01 -16.46 12.10
CA HIS A 70 -14.70 -16.81 11.53
C HIS A 70 -14.48 -16.14 10.16
N PHE A 71 -14.19 -14.83 10.18
CA PHE A 71 -13.85 -14.09 8.98
C PHE A 71 -12.32 -13.90 8.86
N VAL A 72 -11.76 -14.13 7.65
CA VAL A 72 -10.35 -13.95 7.34
C VAL A 72 -10.18 -13.02 6.14
N ARG A 73 -9.16 -12.16 6.19
CA ARG A 73 -8.77 -11.33 5.05
C ARG A 73 -8.11 -12.20 4.00
N THR A 74 -8.40 -11.90 2.73
CA THR A 74 -7.77 -12.58 1.60
C THR A 74 -6.53 -11.84 1.12
N ALA A 75 -5.78 -12.47 0.24
CA ALA A 75 -4.64 -11.88 -0.44
C ALA A 75 -5.03 -10.82 -1.50
N ASN A 76 -6.34 -10.70 -1.83
CA ASN A 76 -6.87 -9.75 -2.82
C ASN A 76 -6.97 -8.31 -2.28
N ARG A 77 -6.11 -7.94 -1.32
CA ARG A 77 -5.94 -6.55 -0.91
C ARG A 77 -5.39 -5.75 -2.08
N HIS A 78 -5.92 -4.53 -2.29
CA HIS A 78 -5.39 -3.60 -3.26
C HIS A 78 -5.42 -2.17 -2.73
N ASP A 79 -4.30 -1.46 -2.87
CA ASP A 79 -4.15 -0.09 -2.40
C ASP A 79 -4.21 0.87 -3.60
N PHE A 80 -5.05 1.90 -3.49
CA PHE A 80 -5.18 3.00 -4.45
C PHE A 80 -4.55 4.24 -3.82
N SER A 81 -3.28 4.46 -4.09
CA SER A 81 -2.52 5.59 -3.56
C SER A 81 -2.93 6.90 -4.22
N LEU A 82 -2.83 8.00 -3.47
CA LEU A 82 -2.90 9.33 -4.02
C LEU A 82 -1.57 9.62 -4.72
N GLU A 83 -1.64 10.08 -5.96
CA GLU A 83 -0.45 10.59 -6.63
C GLU A 83 0.07 11.84 -5.92
N PRO A 84 1.37 12.09 -5.94
CA PRO A 84 1.93 13.35 -5.45
C PRO A 84 1.23 14.57 -6.08
N THR A 85 0.85 15.53 -5.24
CA THR A 85 0.05 16.71 -5.67
C THR A 85 0.86 17.74 -6.43
N GLY A 86 2.18 17.59 -6.48
CA GLY A 86 3.10 18.47 -7.21
C GLY A 86 4.23 17.68 -7.87
N THR A 87 5.11 18.40 -8.55
CA THR A 87 6.34 17.82 -9.11
C THR A 87 7.29 17.43 -7.98
N THR A 88 7.72 16.18 -7.98
CA THR A 88 8.66 15.64 -7.00
C THR A 88 10.10 15.63 -7.56
N MET A 89 11.07 15.35 -6.70
CA MET A 89 12.45 15.11 -7.12
C MET A 89 12.53 13.92 -8.09
N LEU A 90 11.70 12.88 -7.89
CA LEU A 90 11.65 11.71 -8.77
C LEU A 90 11.22 12.09 -10.18
N ASP A 91 10.22 12.97 -10.32
CA ASP A 91 9.78 13.49 -11.61
C ASP A 91 10.90 14.27 -12.30
N ALA A 92 11.64 15.09 -11.54
CA ALA A 92 12.72 15.91 -12.09
C ALA A 92 13.90 15.05 -12.60
N ILE A 93 14.29 14.04 -11.84
CA ILE A 93 15.35 13.08 -12.22
C ILE A 93 14.93 12.31 -13.48
N SER A 94 13.73 11.73 -13.47
CA SER A 94 13.20 10.99 -14.60
C SER A 94 13.04 11.86 -15.87
N ALA A 95 12.60 13.11 -15.70
CA ALA A 95 12.49 14.07 -16.82
C ALA A 95 13.85 14.49 -17.40
N ALA A 96 14.92 14.43 -16.60
CA ALA A 96 16.29 14.64 -17.05
C ALA A 96 16.88 13.42 -17.81
N GLY A 97 16.11 12.35 -17.97
CA GLY A 97 16.54 11.10 -18.63
C GLY A 97 17.38 10.21 -17.73
N GLN A 98 17.43 10.49 -16.43
CA GLN A 98 18.13 9.71 -15.43
C GLN A 98 17.22 8.63 -14.82
N GLU A 99 17.83 7.57 -14.28
CA GLU A 99 17.10 6.46 -13.69
C GLU A 99 16.63 6.78 -12.25
N VAL A 100 15.42 6.31 -11.92
CA VAL A 100 14.91 6.28 -10.55
C VAL A 100 14.58 4.83 -10.21
N LEU A 101 15.46 4.17 -9.48
CA LEU A 101 15.36 2.78 -9.08
C LEU A 101 14.73 2.70 -7.70
N ALA A 102 13.50 2.19 -7.61
CA ALA A 102 12.71 2.13 -6.38
C ALA A 102 12.72 0.74 -5.77
N VAL A 103 13.25 0.59 -4.56
CA VAL A 103 13.28 -0.68 -3.81
C VAL A 103 12.27 -0.64 -2.65
N GLY A 104 11.56 -1.74 -2.43
CA GLY A 104 10.53 -1.88 -1.40
C GLY A 104 9.23 -1.21 -1.81
N LYS A 105 8.63 -0.39 -0.94
CA LYS A 105 7.32 0.25 -1.14
C LYS A 105 7.37 1.62 -1.81
N ILE A 106 8.52 2.10 -2.24
CA ILE A 106 8.67 3.44 -2.82
C ILE A 106 7.71 3.63 -3.99
N SER A 107 7.59 2.65 -4.89
CA SER A 107 6.66 2.72 -6.01
C SER A 107 5.19 2.85 -5.57
N ASP A 108 4.79 2.16 -4.51
CA ASP A 108 3.42 2.24 -3.99
C ASP A 108 3.17 3.61 -3.33
N ILE A 109 4.16 4.16 -2.62
CA ILE A 109 4.08 5.46 -1.95
C ILE A 109 3.88 6.59 -2.97
N PHE A 110 4.61 6.54 -4.08
CA PHE A 110 4.56 7.55 -5.15
C PHE A 110 3.55 7.21 -6.27
N ALA A 111 2.74 6.15 -6.10
CA ALA A 111 1.81 5.67 -7.13
C ALA A 111 2.49 5.39 -8.48
N GLY A 112 3.77 4.99 -8.45
CA GLY A 112 4.60 4.74 -9.62
C GLY A 112 5.13 5.97 -10.34
N ARG A 113 4.75 7.19 -9.90
CA ARG A 113 5.09 8.43 -10.57
C ARG A 113 6.57 8.79 -10.40
N GLY A 114 7.23 9.14 -11.49
CA GLY A 114 8.65 9.53 -11.52
C GLY A 114 9.62 8.37 -11.29
N ILE A 115 9.16 7.10 -11.37
CA ILE A 115 9.95 5.90 -11.17
C ILE A 115 10.19 5.20 -12.50
N THR A 116 11.44 4.87 -12.80
CA THR A 116 11.82 4.17 -14.03
C THR A 116 11.82 2.66 -13.87
N ASP A 117 12.32 2.17 -12.71
CA ASP A 117 12.34 0.75 -12.37
C ASP A 117 11.92 0.51 -10.92
N ARG A 118 11.24 -0.62 -10.66
CA ARG A 118 10.72 -0.97 -9.34
C ARG A 118 11.08 -2.40 -8.94
N PHE A 119 11.50 -2.56 -7.70
CA PHE A 119 11.93 -3.81 -7.11
C PHE A 119 11.19 -4.03 -5.79
N PHE A 120 10.15 -4.85 -5.83
CA PHE A 120 9.37 -5.21 -4.63
C PHE A 120 10.19 -6.14 -3.74
N THR A 121 10.10 -5.95 -2.43
CA THR A 121 10.78 -6.77 -1.43
C THR A 121 9.82 -7.15 -0.30
N HIS A 122 10.06 -8.30 0.33
CA HIS A 122 9.21 -8.85 1.39
C HIS A 122 9.71 -8.50 2.80
N GLY A 123 10.95 -8.00 2.92
CA GLY A 123 11.59 -7.65 4.18
C GLY A 123 12.90 -6.89 3.98
N ASN A 124 13.54 -6.50 5.09
CA ASN A 124 14.78 -5.72 5.05
C ASN A 124 15.92 -6.47 4.39
N ASN A 125 16.13 -7.76 4.70
CA ASN A 125 17.22 -8.55 4.13
C ASN A 125 17.17 -8.57 2.59
N GLU A 126 15.99 -8.83 2.01
CA GLU A 126 15.81 -8.79 0.55
C GLU A 126 16.00 -7.35 0.02
N GLY A 127 15.58 -6.34 0.79
CA GLY A 127 15.78 -4.93 0.47
C GLY A 127 17.26 -4.56 0.41
N GLU A 128 18.06 -5.01 1.36
CA GLU A 128 19.50 -4.80 1.42
C GLU A 128 20.23 -5.53 0.28
N GLU A 129 19.93 -6.82 0.09
CA GLU A 129 20.50 -7.61 -1.01
C GLU A 129 20.23 -6.96 -2.36
N ARG A 130 18.97 -6.57 -2.60
CA ARG A 130 18.60 -5.89 -3.85
C ARG A 130 19.30 -4.54 -4.00
N THR A 131 19.45 -3.80 -2.93
CA THR A 131 20.17 -2.52 -2.93
C THR A 131 21.63 -2.71 -3.31
N LEU A 132 22.33 -3.65 -2.68
CA LEU A 132 23.71 -3.96 -2.96
C LEU A 132 23.94 -4.43 -4.41
N GLU A 133 23.00 -5.24 -4.92
CA GLU A 133 23.02 -5.69 -6.33
C GLU A 133 22.86 -4.51 -7.31
N LEU A 134 21.91 -3.61 -7.04
CA LEU A 134 21.68 -2.44 -7.88
C LEU A 134 22.83 -1.44 -7.83
N MET A 135 23.50 -1.31 -6.70
CA MET A 135 24.70 -0.46 -6.56
C MET A 135 25.91 -0.96 -7.40
N GLN A 136 25.89 -2.22 -7.88
CA GLN A 136 26.90 -2.72 -8.81
C GLN A 136 26.59 -2.37 -10.28
N ARG A 137 25.39 -1.88 -10.57
CA ARG A 137 25.04 -1.42 -11.92
C ARG A 137 25.68 -0.08 -12.20
N ASP A 138 26.08 0.11 -13.45
CA ASP A 138 26.44 1.44 -13.95
C ASP A 138 25.15 2.16 -14.35
N PHE A 139 24.69 3.11 -13.51
CA PHE A 139 23.51 3.92 -13.78
C PHE A 139 23.72 5.36 -13.30
N GLU A 140 23.04 6.29 -13.94
CA GLU A 140 23.01 7.69 -13.54
C GLU A 140 21.61 8.06 -13.04
N GLY A 141 21.49 8.42 -11.76
CA GLY A 141 20.20 8.74 -11.18
C GLY A 141 20.13 8.50 -9.68
N LEU A 142 18.97 8.01 -9.22
CA LEU A 142 18.64 7.80 -7.81
C LEU A 142 18.25 6.34 -7.54
N LEU A 143 18.93 5.72 -6.58
CA LEU A 143 18.47 4.48 -5.94
C LEU A 143 17.76 4.85 -4.64
N PHE A 144 16.42 4.67 -4.61
CA PHE A 144 15.58 5.00 -3.45
C PHE A 144 15.06 3.74 -2.80
N VAL A 145 15.44 3.53 -1.54
CA VAL A 145 15.19 2.29 -0.80
C VAL A 145 14.25 2.54 0.38
N ASN A 146 13.25 1.67 0.55
CA ASN A 146 12.43 1.59 1.74
C ASN A 146 12.63 0.23 2.40
N LEU A 147 13.27 0.20 3.56
CA LEU A 147 13.40 -0.99 4.40
C LEU A 147 12.12 -1.15 5.22
N VAL A 148 11.32 -2.14 4.84
CA VAL A 148 9.90 -2.23 5.23
C VAL A 148 9.65 -2.78 6.63
N ASP A 149 10.58 -3.53 7.21
CA ASP A 149 10.38 -4.25 8.48
C ASP A 149 10.34 -3.30 9.67
N PHE A 150 11.09 -2.20 9.63
CA PHE A 150 11.10 -1.18 10.68
C PHE A 150 9.69 -0.72 11.04
N ASP A 151 8.86 -0.45 10.04
CA ASP A 151 7.46 -0.06 10.24
C ASP A 151 6.55 -1.27 10.42
N MET A 152 6.59 -2.23 9.48
CA MET A 152 5.61 -3.32 9.40
C MET A 152 5.66 -4.29 10.56
N LEU A 153 6.85 -4.65 11.04
CA LEU A 153 7.04 -5.66 12.08
C LEU A 153 7.18 -5.03 13.47
N TYR A 154 7.82 -3.89 13.60
CA TYR A 154 8.27 -3.36 14.87
C TYR A 154 7.66 -2.01 15.25
N GLY A 155 7.65 -1.01 14.35
CA GLY A 155 7.24 0.36 14.66
C GLY A 155 5.81 0.46 15.17
N HIS A 156 4.85 -0.11 14.46
CA HIS A 156 3.44 -0.13 14.88
C HIS A 156 3.18 -0.93 16.15
N ARG A 157 4.07 -1.85 16.52
CA ARG A 157 3.97 -2.67 17.74
C ARG A 157 4.72 -2.07 18.91
N ARG A 158 5.46 -0.97 18.68
CA ARG A 158 6.36 -0.34 19.67
C ARG A 158 7.39 -1.31 20.22
N ASP A 159 7.82 -2.22 19.39
CA ASP A 159 8.86 -3.22 19.70
C ASP A 159 10.23 -2.57 19.47
N VAL A 160 10.76 -1.96 20.52
CA VAL A 160 12.04 -1.23 20.48
C VAL A 160 13.23 -2.17 20.25
N GLU A 161 13.18 -3.37 20.83
CA GLU A 161 14.25 -4.37 20.70
C GLU A 161 14.29 -4.91 19.27
N GLY A 162 13.14 -5.35 18.73
CA GLY A 162 13.02 -5.81 17.35
C GLY A 162 13.39 -4.74 16.33
N TYR A 163 13.00 -3.47 16.59
CA TYR A 163 13.38 -2.34 15.74
C TYR A 163 14.91 -2.11 15.71
N GLY A 164 15.59 -2.33 16.84
CA GLY A 164 17.04 -2.22 16.94
C GLY A 164 17.82 -3.37 16.29
N HIS A 165 17.15 -4.49 16.03
CA HIS A 165 17.74 -5.66 15.36
C HIS A 165 17.45 -5.72 13.85
N ALA A 166 16.43 -4.99 13.39
CA ALA A 166 16.02 -4.94 11.98
C ALA A 166 16.95 -4.06 11.13
#